data_0fc5a45785e719b86a4934aeee29b45c
#
_entry.id   0fc5a45785e719b86a4934aeee29b45c
#
_cell.length_a   1.000
_cell.length_b   1.000
_cell.length_c   1.000
_cell.angle_alpha   90.00
_cell.angle_beta   90.00
_cell.angle_gamma   90.00
#
_symmetry.space_group_name_H-M   'P 1'
#
loop_
_entity.id
_entity.type
_entity.pdbx_description
1 polymer ?
#
loop_
_entity_poly.entity_id
_entity_poly.type
_entity_poly.pdbx_seq_one_letter_code
_entity_poly.pdbx_strand_id
1 'polypeptide(L)'
;ASFRKVEQITDLAGCDLLTISPDLLDKLGQAEGTLVQKLSADSAKASKDEKIHLDEKAYRWLHNEDAMAVEKLSEGIRKFYADARKLEQMAQSLVTQQAGR
;
A
#
# COMPACT_ATOMS: atom_id res chain seq x y z
N ALA A 1 0.24 0.27 1.46
CA ALA A 1 -0.37 0.89 2.64
C ALA A 1 -1.74 1.45 2.26
N SER A 2 -2.68 1.43 3.18
CA SER A 2 -4.03 1.96 2.96
C SER A 2 -4.34 3.00 4.03
N PHE A 3 -4.71 4.20 3.60
CA PHE A 3 -5.21 5.22 4.49
C PHE A 3 -6.62 4.90 4.98
N ARG A 4 -6.93 5.25 6.23
CA ARG A 4 -8.24 5.10 6.85
C ARG A 4 -8.86 6.42 7.26
N LYS A 5 -8.03 7.46 7.41
CA LYS A 5 -8.42 8.80 7.86
C LYS A 5 -7.73 9.86 7.02
N VAL A 6 -8.41 11.00 6.85
CA VAL A 6 -7.88 12.17 6.12
C VAL A 6 -6.60 12.71 6.77
N GLU A 7 -6.54 12.70 8.09
CA GLU A 7 -5.38 13.19 8.84
C GLU A 7 -4.10 12.44 8.52
N GLN A 8 -4.19 11.13 8.25
CA GLN A 8 -3.04 10.32 7.83
C GLN A 8 -2.47 10.78 6.49
N ILE A 9 -3.32 11.30 5.60
CA ILE A 9 -2.94 11.82 4.30
C ILE A 9 -2.31 13.20 4.45
N THR A 10 -2.96 14.08 5.20
CA THR A 10 -2.47 15.45 5.43
C THR A 10 -1.16 15.47 6.20
N ASP A 11 -0.90 14.48 7.06
CA ASP A 11 0.38 14.31 7.75
C ASP A 11 1.54 13.95 6.79
N LEU A 12 1.24 13.48 5.60
CA LEU A 12 2.21 13.22 4.54
C LEU A 12 2.23 14.30 3.45
N ALA A 13 1.67 15.48 3.73
CA ALA A 13 1.66 16.59 2.77
C ALA A 13 3.08 16.97 2.36
N GLY A 14 3.36 16.91 1.06
CA GLY A 14 4.68 17.08 0.46
C GLY A 14 5.32 15.77 -0.04
N CYS A 15 4.71 14.62 0.22
CA CYS A 15 5.11 13.36 -0.40
C CYS A 15 4.76 13.37 -1.90
N ASP A 16 5.66 12.89 -2.75
CA ASP A 16 5.54 12.95 -4.21
C ASP A 16 4.37 12.13 -4.73
N LEU A 17 4.18 10.93 -4.21
CA LEU A 17 3.16 9.98 -4.68
C LEU A 17 2.43 9.35 -3.50
N LEU A 18 1.11 9.45 -3.52
CA LEU A 18 0.22 8.83 -2.54
C LEU A 18 -0.91 8.09 -3.25
N THR A 19 -1.17 6.86 -2.83
CA THR A 19 -2.36 6.12 -3.28
C THR A 19 -3.49 6.34 -2.28
N ILE A 20 -4.54 7.00 -2.73
CA ILE A 20 -5.67 7.42 -1.89
C ILE A 20 -6.95 6.84 -2.48
N SER A 21 -7.82 6.29 -1.63
CA SER A 21 -9.12 5.79 -2.07
C SER A 21 -10.04 6.93 -2.54
N PRO A 22 -10.98 6.69 -3.47
CA PRO A 22 -11.92 7.70 -3.94
C PRO A 22 -12.69 8.40 -2.81
N ASP A 23 -13.16 7.65 -1.82
CA ASP A 23 -13.91 8.21 -0.67
C ASP A 23 -13.08 9.21 0.14
N LEU A 24 -11.79 8.95 0.30
CA LEU A 24 -10.90 9.89 1.01
C LEU A 24 -10.51 11.07 0.14
N LEU A 25 -10.41 10.91 -1.19
CA LEU A 25 -10.22 12.03 -2.12
C LEU A 25 -11.41 12.97 -2.09
N ASP A 26 -12.64 12.46 -2.09
CA ASP A 26 -13.85 13.27 -1.97
C ASP A 26 -13.87 14.06 -0.66
N LYS A 27 -13.54 13.43 0.45
CA LYS A 27 -13.42 14.10 1.76
C LYS A 27 -12.36 15.20 1.76
N LEU A 28 -11.21 14.95 1.13
CA LEU A 28 -10.17 15.97 0.98
C LEU A 28 -10.64 17.14 0.13
N GLY A 29 -11.37 16.88 -0.97
CA GLY A 29 -11.94 17.91 -1.84
C GLY A 29 -12.99 18.80 -1.15
N GLN A 30 -13.69 18.25 -0.14
CA GLN A 30 -14.69 18.98 0.65
C GLN A 30 -14.09 19.63 1.91
N ALA A 31 -12.85 19.30 2.26
CA ALA A 31 -12.20 19.87 3.43
C ALA A 31 -11.85 21.34 3.22
N GLU A 32 -12.11 22.16 4.22
CA GLU A 32 -11.77 23.56 4.26
C GLU A 32 -10.58 23.80 5.20
N GLY A 33 -9.82 24.87 4.94
CA GLY A 33 -8.70 25.27 5.76
C GLY A 33 -7.37 25.25 5.00
N THR A 34 -6.30 25.56 5.72
CA THR A 34 -4.95 25.63 5.15
C THR A 34 -4.24 24.29 5.29
N LEU A 35 -3.82 23.71 4.16
CA LEU A 35 -2.96 22.54 4.16
C LEU A 35 -1.50 22.99 4.27
N VAL A 36 -0.83 22.60 5.35
CA VAL A 36 0.59 22.89 5.57
C VAL A 36 1.44 21.74 5.03
N GLN A 37 2.45 22.06 4.22
CA GLN A 37 3.43 21.09 3.78
C GLN A 37 4.26 20.60 4.98
N LYS A 38 4.24 19.32 5.25
CA LYS A 38 4.95 18.68 6.37
C LYS A 38 6.22 17.97 5.95
N LEU A 39 6.30 17.51 4.71
CA LEU A 39 7.44 16.80 4.16
C LEU A 39 8.10 17.62 3.05
N SER A 40 9.42 17.69 3.08
CA SER A 40 10.24 18.28 2.02
C SER A 40 11.57 17.55 1.91
N ALA A 41 12.22 17.64 0.75
CA ALA A 41 13.54 17.04 0.56
C ALA A 41 14.58 17.63 1.53
N ASP A 42 14.47 18.92 1.84
CA ASP A 42 15.40 19.59 2.76
C ASP A 42 15.20 19.14 4.20
N SER A 43 13.95 18.99 4.66
CA SER A 43 13.65 18.46 5.99
C SER A 43 14.09 17.00 6.12
N ALA A 44 13.95 16.21 5.06
CA ALA A 44 14.40 14.82 5.05
C ALA A 44 15.94 14.70 5.13
N LYS A 45 16.67 15.57 4.42
CA LYS A 45 18.15 15.62 4.50
C LYS A 45 18.66 16.08 5.87
N ALA A 46 17.89 16.94 6.56
CA ALA A 46 18.22 17.44 7.89
C ALA A 46 17.80 16.46 9.01
N SER A 47 17.04 15.42 8.69
CA SER A 47 16.65 14.40 9.67
C SER A 47 17.87 13.69 10.23
N LYS A 48 17.82 13.42 11.53
CA LYS A 48 18.83 12.65 12.26
C LYS A 48 18.45 11.18 12.42
N ASP A 49 17.39 10.75 11.71
CA ASP A 49 16.93 9.36 11.76
C ASP A 49 18.02 8.44 11.21
N GLU A 50 18.38 7.45 11.99
CA GLU A 50 19.38 6.47 11.60
C GLU A 50 18.75 5.40 10.70
N LYS A 51 19.53 4.96 9.69
CA LYS A 51 19.13 3.86 8.85
C LYS A 51 19.13 2.56 9.66
N ILE A 52 18.03 1.85 9.66
CA ILE A 52 17.92 0.53 10.27
C ILE A 52 18.66 -0.49 9.40
N HIS A 53 19.53 -1.30 10.01
CA HIS A 53 20.21 -2.41 9.37
C HIS A 53 19.68 -3.72 9.95
N LEU A 54 19.07 -4.53 9.10
CA LEU A 54 18.53 -5.83 9.49
C LEU A 54 19.18 -6.92 8.65
N ASP A 55 19.67 -7.96 9.32
CA ASP A 55 19.92 -9.25 8.67
C ASP A 55 18.63 -10.06 8.55
N GLU A 56 18.66 -11.19 7.86
CA GLU A 56 17.50 -12.05 7.66
C GLU A 56 16.87 -12.49 8.99
N LYS A 57 17.68 -12.86 9.96
CA LYS A 57 17.22 -13.33 11.28
C LYS A 57 16.48 -12.23 12.03
N ALA A 58 17.04 -11.04 12.10
CA ALA A 58 16.44 -9.89 12.77
C ALA A 58 15.14 -9.46 12.07
N TYR A 59 15.13 -9.42 10.72
CA TYR A 59 13.93 -9.13 9.95
C TYR A 59 12.81 -10.13 10.22
N ARG A 60 13.11 -11.43 10.16
CA ARG A 60 12.11 -12.48 10.41
C ARG A 60 11.52 -12.40 11.81
N TRP A 61 12.35 -12.07 12.80
CA TRP A 61 11.88 -11.91 14.16
C TRP A 61 10.98 -10.70 14.32
N LEU A 62 11.41 -9.53 13.87
CA LEU A 62 10.61 -8.30 13.95
C LEU A 62 9.31 -8.41 13.16
N HIS A 63 9.33 -9.05 11.99
CA HIS A 63 8.12 -9.31 11.23
C HIS A 63 7.15 -10.20 11.99
N ASN A 64 7.66 -11.26 12.63
CA ASN A 64 6.84 -12.19 13.41
C ASN A 64 6.20 -11.53 14.65
N GLU A 65 6.88 -10.57 15.26
CA GLU A 65 6.33 -9.83 16.39
C GLU A 65 5.18 -8.88 16.01
N ASP A 66 5.11 -8.47 14.75
CA ASP A 66 4.00 -7.70 14.21
C ASP A 66 2.91 -8.63 13.68
N ALA A 67 1.99 -9.02 14.55
CA ALA A 67 0.91 -9.96 14.22
C ALA A 67 0.06 -9.48 13.03
N MET A 68 -0.25 -8.17 12.96
CA MET A 68 -1.03 -7.61 11.85
C MET A 68 -0.27 -7.70 10.53
N ALA A 69 1.02 -7.41 10.51
CA ALA A 69 1.84 -7.51 9.30
C ALA A 69 1.90 -8.96 8.79
N VAL A 70 2.14 -9.93 9.67
CA VAL A 70 2.18 -11.36 9.32
C VAL A 70 0.85 -11.83 8.76
N GLU A 71 -0.24 -11.56 9.47
CA GLU A 71 -1.57 -12.02 9.09
C GLU A 71 -2.04 -11.39 7.78
N LYS A 72 -1.87 -10.07 7.61
CA LYS A 72 -2.29 -9.36 6.40
C LYS A 72 -1.45 -9.72 5.18
N LEU A 73 -0.15 -9.93 5.35
CA LEU A 73 0.69 -10.42 4.26
C LEU A 73 0.26 -11.82 3.80
N SER A 74 0.09 -12.73 4.72
CA SER A 74 -0.33 -14.11 4.43
C SER A 74 -1.71 -14.17 3.78
N GLU A 75 -2.66 -13.40 4.30
CA GLU A 75 -4.00 -13.28 3.72
C GLU A 75 -3.95 -12.72 2.29
N GLY A 76 -3.16 -11.65 2.08
CA GLY A 76 -3.00 -11.01 0.79
C GLY A 76 -2.41 -11.96 -0.26
N ILE A 77 -1.39 -12.72 0.09
CA ILE A 77 -0.78 -13.73 -0.80
C ILE A 77 -1.83 -14.75 -1.23
N ARG A 78 -2.63 -15.29 -0.30
CA ARG A 78 -3.68 -16.26 -0.62
C ARG A 78 -4.77 -15.67 -1.53
N LYS A 79 -5.21 -14.46 -1.27
CA LYS A 79 -6.24 -13.79 -2.06
C LYS A 79 -5.77 -13.47 -3.47
N PHE A 80 -4.58 -12.91 -3.63
CA PHE A 80 -4.02 -12.62 -4.94
C PHE A 80 -3.75 -13.88 -5.77
N TYR A 81 -3.31 -14.96 -5.13
CA TYR A 81 -3.19 -16.25 -5.79
C TYR A 81 -4.55 -16.75 -6.33
N ALA A 82 -5.59 -16.69 -5.51
CA ALA A 82 -6.93 -17.07 -5.93
C ALA A 82 -7.45 -16.22 -7.11
N ASP A 83 -7.17 -14.92 -7.10
CA ASP A 83 -7.56 -14.02 -8.20
C ASP A 83 -6.75 -14.29 -9.47
N ALA A 84 -5.46 -14.60 -9.35
CA ALA A 84 -4.63 -15.03 -10.48
C ALA A 84 -5.18 -16.32 -11.13
N ARG A 85 -5.64 -17.28 -10.35
CA ARG A 85 -6.28 -18.51 -10.87
C ARG A 85 -7.57 -18.22 -11.63
N LYS A 86 -8.40 -17.28 -11.18
CA LYS A 86 -9.60 -16.85 -11.91
C LYS A 86 -9.24 -16.26 -13.28
N LEU A 87 -8.22 -15.40 -13.33
CA LEU A 87 -7.76 -14.80 -14.57
C LEU A 87 -7.25 -15.86 -15.56
N GLU A 88 -6.47 -16.82 -15.10
CA GLU A 88 -5.99 -17.93 -15.92
C GLU A 88 -7.13 -18.79 -16.47
N GLN A 89 -8.12 -19.12 -15.64
CA GLN A 89 -9.31 -19.86 -16.06
C GLN A 89 -10.11 -19.08 -17.13
N MET A 90 -10.26 -17.79 -16.96
CA MET A 90 -10.90 -16.92 -17.95
C MET A 90 -10.14 -16.95 -19.28
N ALA A 91 -8.81 -16.81 -19.24
CA ALA A 91 -7.99 -16.87 -20.45
C ALA A 91 -8.10 -18.24 -21.17
N GLN A 92 -8.05 -19.35 -20.42
CA GLN A 92 -8.22 -20.70 -20.97
C GLN A 92 -9.60 -20.88 -21.62
N SER A 93 -10.67 -20.37 -20.99
CA SER A 93 -12.01 -20.48 -21.56
C SER A 93 -12.15 -19.74 -22.89
N LEU A 94 -11.53 -18.56 -23.00
CA LEU A 94 -11.55 -17.78 -24.24
C LEU A 94 -10.79 -18.49 -25.38
N VAL A 95 -9.63 -19.08 -25.08
CA VAL A 95 -8.84 -19.86 -26.06
C VAL A 95 -9.64 -21.08 -26.55
N THR A 96 -10.28 -21.79 -25.64
CA THR A 96 -11.10 -22.98 -26.00
C THR A 96 -12.29 -22.60 -26.86
N GLN A 97 -12.96 -21.49 -26.59
CA GLN A 97 -14.09 -21.00 -27.42
C GLN A 97 -13.64 -20.60 -28.83
N GLN A 98 -12.42 -20.06 -28.98
CA GLN A 98 -11.88 -19.71 -30.32
C GLN A 98 -11.46 -20.95 -31.12
N ALA A 99 -10.92 -21.97 -30.46
CA ALA A 99 -10.47 -23.20 -31.09
C ALA A 99 -11.62 -24.12 -31.54
N GLY A 100 -12.84 -23.93 -30.99
CA GLY A 100 -14.03 -24.69 -31.34
C GLY A 100 -14.92 -24.07 -32.44
N ARG A 101 -14.44 -22.98 -33.05
CA ARG A 101 -15.08 -22.33 -34.21
C ARG A 101 -14.27 -22.64 -35.46
#